data_1fc7d2e502d3847d404c8d69602e1815
#
_entry.id   1fc7d2e502d3847d404c8d69602e1815
#
_cell.length_a   1.000
_cell.length_b   1.000
_cell.length_c   1.000
_cell.angle_alpha   90.00
_cell.angle_beta   90.00
_cell.angle_gamma   90.00
#
_symmetry.space_group_name_H-M   'P 1'
#
loop_
_entity.id
_entity.type
_entity.pdbx_description
1 polymer ?
#
loop_
_entity_poly.entity_id
_entity_poly.type
_entity_poly.pdbx_seq_one_letter_code
_entity_poly.pdbx_strand_id
1 'polypeptide(L)'
;MNNITQKAVKNLLLAITLIGSLSSCKDNDADSTVLPQATQTGANTGGAFVNGKIWVSKIEQSTVAALGNNTTYEFVNNEYSLKIQLRNAENPTGNTIQILLVSDQDFGIGNYPLNENDNGLYYHSSKIYSTNSENIGTLSISKFDKANKIISGTFSFKAKYYYDGDTVTITDGRFDRKYQ
;
A
#
# COMPACT_ATOMS: atom_id res chain seq x y z
N MET A 1 6.18 11.77 -61.86
CA MET A 1 5.75 11.77 -60.45
C MET A 1 6.85 12.43 -59.66
N ASN A 2 6.55 13.57 -59.05
CA ASN A 2 7.58 14.50 -58.56
C ASN A 2 8.25 13.99 -57.26
N ASN A 3 9.57 14.18 -57.16
CA ASN A 3 10.41 13.82 -56.00
C ASN A 3 9.91 14.37 -54.67
N ILE A 4 9.05 15.37 -54.69
CA ILE A 4 8.43 16.00 -53.50
C ILE A 4 7.37 15.09 -52.87
N THR A 5 6.58 14.39 -53.68
CA THR A 5 5.55 13.45 -53.18
C THR A 5 6.13 12.21 -52.55
N GLN A 6 7.25 11.70 -53.04
CA GLN A 6 7.93 10.55 -52.48
C GLN A 6 8.57 10.85 -51.09
N LYS A 7 9.14 12.06 -50.93
CA LYS A 7 9.67 12.51 -49.64
C LYS A 7 8.58 12.71 -48.58
N ALA A 8 7.43 13.26 -48.97
CA ALA A 8 6.29 13.46 -48.05
C ALA A 8 5.69 12.12 -47.56
N VAL A 9 5.57 11.15 -48.47
CA VAL A 9 5.07 9.80 -48.11
C VAL A 9 6.06 9.06 -47.23
N LYS A 10 7.38 9.18 -47.48
CA LYS A 10 8.40 8.56 -46.64
C LYS A 10 8.46 9.14 -45.20
N ASN A 11 8.30 10.46 -45.09
CA ASN A 11 8.25 11.12 -43.77
C ASN A 11 6.94 10.84 -43.01
N LEU A 12 5.82 10.66 -43.72
CA LEU A 12 4.53 10.27 -43.11
C LEU A 12 4.57 8.82 -42.61
N LEU A 13 5.19 7.90 -43.36
CA LEU A 13 5.39 6.51 -42.94
C LEU A 13 6.34 6.39 -41.73
N LEU A 14 7.37 7.24 -41.64
CA LEU A 14 8.29 7.25 -40.50
C LEU A 14 7.65 7.82 -39.24
N ALA A 15 6.69 8.74 -39.35
CA ALA A 15 5.95 9.29 -38.23
C ALA A 15 4.91 8.31 -37.64
N ILE A 16 4.35 7.41 -38.47
CA ILE A 16 3.35 6.44 -38.04
C ILE A 16 3.99 5.25 -37.30
N THR A 17 5.24 4.92 -37.56
CA THR A 17 5.94 3.81 -36.87
C THR A 17 6.44 4.16 -35.46
N LEU A 18 6.40 5.43 -35.05
CA LEU A 18 6.88 5.86 -33.71
C LEU A 18 5.79 5.91 -32.64
N ILE A 19 4.52 5.68 -33.00
CA ILE A 19 3.37 5.74 -32.07
C ILE A 19 2.97 4.35 -31.54
N GLY A 20 3.60 3.27 -32.04
CA GLY A 20 3.21 1.88 -31.79
C GLY A 20 3.83 1.19 -30.57
N SER A 21 4.63 1.85 -29.71
CA SER A 21 5.40 1.15 -28.68
C SER A 21 5.15 1.59 -27.23
N LEU A 22 3.95 2.08 -26.90
CA LEU A 22 3.56 2.41 -25.51
C LEU A 22 2.38 1.59 -24.98
N SER A 23 2.13 0.40 -25.50
CA SER A 23 1.34 -0.58 -24.77
C SER A 23 2.27 -1.40 -23.88
N SER A 24 2.76 -0.80 -22.81
CA SER A 24 3.22 -1.54 -21.65
C SER A 24 2.00 -2.23 -21.06
N CYS A 25 1.78 -3.48 -21.38
CA CYS A 25 0.96 -4.37 -20.58
C CYS A 25 1.55 -4.36 -19.18
N LYS A 26 0.89 -3.68 -18.27
CA LYS A 26 1.19 -3.74 -16.86
C LYS A 26 0.55 -5.02 -16.35
N ASP A 27 1.27 -6.13 -16.40
CA ASP A 27 0.93 -7.29 -15.61
C ASP A 27 0.98 -6.84 -14.15
N ASN A 28 -0.18 -6.89 -13.48
CA ASN A 28 -0.33 -6.51 -12.08
C ASN A 28 0.23 -7.56 -11.11
N ASP A 29 1.09 -8.44 -11.57
CA ASP A 29 1.85 -9.33 -10.70
C ASP A 29 2.98 -8.51 -10.06
N ALA A 30 2.71 -7.99 -8.85
CA ALA A 30 3.73 -7.36 -8.04
C ALA A 30 4.85 -8.39 -7.81
N ASP A 31 6.03 -8.13 -8.38
CA ASP A 31 7.21 -8.94 -8.15
C ASP A 31 7.46 -9.01 -6.64
N SER A 32 7.32 -10.20 -6.06
CA SER A 32 7.47 -10.43 -4.61
C SER A 32 8.92 -10.29 -4.14
N THR A 33 9.86 -10.08 -5.05
CA THR A 33 11.29 -9.90 -4.74
C THR A 33 11.69 -8.44 -4.60
N VAL A 34 10.78 -7.48 -4.88
CA VAL A 34 11.05 -6.04 -4.80
C VAL A 34 9.88 -5.33 -4.11
N LEU A 35 10.18 -4.37 -3.24
CA LEU A 35 9.14 -3.52 -2.67
C LEU A 35 8.45 -2.69 -3.77
N PRO A 36 7.11 -2.55 -3.75
CA PRO A 36 6.40 -1.73 -4.72
C PRO A 36 6.89 -0.28 -4.65
N GLN A 37 6.83 0.43 -5.77
CA GLN A 37 7.18 1.85 -5.79
C GLN A 37 6.22 2.66 -4.91
N ALA A 38 6.73 3.71 -4.26
CA ALA A 38 5.92 4.67 -3.52
C ALA A 38 5.19 5.58 -4.52
N THR A 39 3.97 5.20 -4.89
CA THR A 39 3.08 5.98 -5.79
C THR A 39 1.99 6.69 -5.00
N GLN A 40 1.23 7.57 -5.66
CA GLN A 40 0.11 8.33 -5.07
C GLN A 40 -1.09 8.34 -6.02
N THR A 41 -1.31 7.24 -6.71
CA THR A 41 -2.33 7.13 -7.78
C THR A 41 -3.53 6.26 -7.38
N GLY A 42 -3.49 5.65 -6.19
CA GLY A 42 -4.46 4.65 -5.76
C GLY A 42 -4.25 3.31 -6.49
N ALA A 43 -2.98 2.93 -6.69
CA ALA A 43 -2.59 1.71 -7.39
C ALA A 43 -2.94 0.42 -6.62
N ASN A 44 -3.44 0.54 -5.39
CA ASN A 44 -3.76 -0.56 -4.48
C ASN A 44 -2.56 -1.46 -4.13
N THR A 45 -1.37 -0.87 -4.09
CA THR A 45 -0.12 -1.53 -3.72
C THR A 45 0.24 -1.33 -2.26
N GLY A 46 1.11 -2.17 -1.73
CA GLY A 46 1.71 -2.03 -0.41
C GLY A 46 2.77 -3.08 -0.15
N GLY A 47 3.71 -2.75 0.72
CA GLY A 47 4.78 -3.65 1.12
C GLY A 47 5.66 -3.05 2.19
N ALA A 48 6.52 -3.88 2.79
CA ALA A 48 7.47 -3.51 3.84
C ALA A 48 8.62 -4.53 3.92
N PHE A 49 9.63 -4.24 4.71
CA PHE A 49 10.48 -5.29 5.25
C PHE A 49 9.92 -5.76 6.59
N VAL A 50 9.72 -7.06 6.74
CA VAL A 50 9.34 -7.74 7.98
C VAL A 50 10.56 -8.50 8.49
N ASN A 51 11.14 -8.07 9.60
CA ASN A 51 12.40 -8.60 10.12
C ASN A 51 13.51 -8.66 9.05
N GLY A 52 13.62 -7.60 8.24
CA GLY A 52 14.59 -7.47 7.14
C GLY A 52 14.28 -8.28 5.88
N LYS A 53 13.16 -9.01 5.82
CA LYS A 53 12.73 -9.75 4.63
C LYS A 53 11.66 -8.98 3.88
N ILE A 54 11.73 -8.96 2.55
CA ILE A 54 10.72 -8.35 1.70
C ILE A 54 9.38 -9.02 1.93
N TRP A 55 8.37 -8.20 2.16
CA TRP A 55 6.97 -8.57 2.27
C TRP A 55 6.13 -7.66 1.38
N VAL A 56 5.36 -8.24 0.48
CA VAL A 56 4.51 -7.49 -0.47
C VAL A 56 3.07 -7.90 -0.27
N SER A 57 2.17 -6.93 -0.24
CA SER A 57 0.74 -7.16 -0.22
C SER A 57 0.29 -7.75 -1.56
N LYS A 58 -0.34 -8.91 -1.53
CA LYS A 58 -0.90 -9.59 -2.70
C LYS A 58 -2.36 -9.87 -2.47
N ILE A 59 -3.18 -9.49 -3.45
CA ILE A 59 -4.62 -9.73 -3.45
C ILE A 59 -4.86 -10.96 -4.31
N GLU A 60 -5.40 -12.03 -3.74
CA GLU A 60 -6.03 -13.04 -4.58
C GLU A 60 -7.26 -12.45 -5.26
N GLN A 61 -7.42 -12.69 -6.55
CA GLN A 61 -8.57 -12.21 -7.33
C GLN A 61 -9.89 -12.91 -6.97
N SER A 62 -9.96 -13.71 -5.91
CA SER A 62 -11.20 -14.30 -5.47
C SER A 62 -12.06 -13.28 -4.73
N THR A 63 -13.36 -13.31 -4.98
CA THR A 63 -14.35 -12.37 -4.42
C THR A 63 -14.38 -12.32 -2.88
N VAL A 64 -13.89 -13.34 -2.20
CA VAL A 64 -13.80 -13.42 -0.74
C VAL A 64 -12.47 -12.83 -0.23
N ALA A 65 -11.40 -12.87 -1.02
CA ALA A 65 -10.10 -12.32 -0.65
C ALA A 65 -10.02 -10.78 -0.76
N ALA A 66 -10.92 -10.15 -1.50
CA ALA A 66 -11.07 -8.70 -1.52
C ALA A 66 -11.34 -8.11 -0.13
N LEU A 67 -11.92 -8.89 0.79
CA LEU A 67 -12.17 -8.50 2.18
C LEU A 67 -10.89 -8.35 3.02
N GLY A 68 -9.76 -8.88 2.58
CA GLY A 68 -8.50 -8.86 3.32
C GLY A 68 -7.60 -7.64 3.10
N ASN A 69 -7.91 -6.80 2.11
CA ASN A 69 -7.08 -5.64 1.74
C ASN A 69 -7.89 -4.33 1.81
N ASN A 70 -8.64 -4.16 2.90
CA ASN A 70 -9.52 -3.01 3.07
C ASN A 70 -8.79 -1.85 3.73
N THR A 71 -8.76 -0.74 3.03
CA THR A 71 -8.48 0.55 3.63
C THR A 71 -9.82 1.26 3.80
N THR A 72 -10.15 1.65 5.02
CA THR A 72 -11.40 2.36 5.35
C THR A 72 -11.09 3.66 6.05
N TYR A 73 -11.90 4.67 5.77
CA TYR A 73 -11.91 5.93 6.46
C TYR A 73 -13.36 6.30 6.76
N GLU A 74 -13.67 6.40 8.04
CA GLU A 74 -15.05 6.55 8.53
C GLU A 74 -15.12 7.59 9.62
N PHE A 75 -16.27 8.28 9.73
CA PHE A 75 -16.62 9.12 10.87
C PHE A 75 -17.87 8.54 11.54
N VAL A 76 -17.68 7.99 12.72
CA VAL A 76 -18.74 7.31 13.49
C VAL A 76 -18.61 7.68 14.96
N ASN A 77 -19.75 7.95 15.62
CA ASN A 77 -19.80 8.30 17.04
C ASN A 77 -18.90 9.48 17.45
N ASN A 78 -18.77 10.49 16.59
CA ASN A 78 -17.94 11.68 16.80
C ASN A 78 -16.42 11.40 16.73
N GLU A 79 -16.00 10.28 16.19
CA GLU A 79 -14.60 9.93 16.00
C GLU A 79 -14.32 9.56 14.53
N TYR A 80 -13.16 9.97 14.05
CA TYR A 80 -12.61 9.53 12.77
C TYR A 80 -11.81 8.25 12.99
N SER A 81 -12.04 7.26 12.15
CA SER A 81 -11.30 5.99 12.13
C SER A 81 -10.64 5.80 10.78
N LEU A 82 -9.33 5.58 10.78
CA LEU A 82 -8.55 5.23 9.59
C LEU A 82 -7.92 3.86 9.79
N LYS A 83 -8.31 2.90 8.95
CA LYS A 83 -7.71 1.56 8.92
C LYS A 83 -7.02 1.35 7.57
N ILE A 84 -5.72 1.06 7.60
CA ILE A 84 -4.94 0.63 6.46
C ILE A 84 -4.61 -0.85 6.66
N GLN A 85 -5.11 -1.72 5.80
CA GLN A 85 -4.86 -3.16 5.89
C GLN A 85 -4.22 -3.67 4.61
N LEU A 86 -3.05 -4.25 4.76
CA LEU A 86 -2.26 -4.88 3.71
C LEU A 86 -2.18 -6.37 4.01
N ARG A 87 -2.60 -7.22 3.09
CA ARG A 87 -2.58 -8.68 3.25
C ARG A 87 -1.73 -9.32 2.17
N ASN A 88 -0.97 -10.36 2.54
CA ASN A 88 -0.38 -11.28 1.59
C ASN A 88 -1.19 -12.59 1.61
N ALA A 89 -1.98 -12.83 0.57
CA ALA A 89 -2.87 -13.97 0.46
C ALA A 89 -2.18 -15.24 -0.03
N GLU A 90 -0.99 -15.16 -0.63
CA GLU A 90 -0.24 -16.34 -1.10
C GLU A 90 0.32 -17.18 0.07
N ASN A 91 0.41 -16.60 1.25
CA ASN A 91 0.79 -17.36 2.43
C ASN A 91 -0.45 -18.01 3.04
N PRO A 92 -0.55 -19.35 3.12
CA PRO A 92 -1.71 -20.04 3.68
C PRO A 92 -2.03 -19.65 5.13
N THR A 93 -1.09 -19.06 5.86
CA THR A 93 -1.30 -18.53 7.22
C THR A 93 -1.74 -17.06 7.23
N GLY A 94 -1.87 -16.43 6.06
CA GLY A 94 -2.44 -15.09 5.90
C GLY A 94 -1.72 -14.01 6.70
N ASN A 95 -0.51 -13.62 6.29
CA ASN A 95 0.18 -12.51 6.95
C ASN A 95 -0.48 -11.18 6.59
N THR A 96 -0.74 -10.35 7.60
CA THR A 96 -1.38 -9.05 7.43
C THR A 96 -0.65 -7.98 8.23
N ILE A 97 -0.35 -6.86 7.60
CA ILE A 97 0.03 -5.61 8.27
C ILE A 97 -1.22 -4.74 8.33
N GLN A 98 -1.56 -4.26 9.52
CA GLN A 98 -2.68 -3.34 9.72
C GLN A 98 -2.22 -2.14 10.53
N ILE A 99 -2.71 -0.96 10.15
CA ILE A 99 -2.57 0.27 10.91
C ILE A 99 -3.97 0.76 11.22
N LEU A 100 -4.23 1.10 12.47
CA LEU A 100 -5.49 1.63 12.94
C LEU A 100 -5.24 2.90 13.73
N LEU A 101 -5.83 4.01 13.27
CA LEU A 101 -5.85 5.29 13.98
C LEU A 101 -7.29 5.64 14.33
N VAL A 102 -7.48 6.22 15.52
CA VAL A 102 -8.76 6.78 15.98
C VAL A 102 -8.52 8.17 16.55
N SER A 103 -9.33 9.17 16.16
CA SER A 103 -9.17 10.56 16.60
C SER A 103 -10.49 11.31 16.57
N ASP A 104 -10.65 12.29 17.46
CA ASP A 104 -11.72 13.31 17.39
C ASP A 104 -11.43 14.38 16.32
N GLN A 105 -10.20 14.45 15.82
CA GLN A 105 -9.78 15.32 14.74
C GLN A 105 -9.66 14.56 13.43
N ASP A 106 -10.02 15.23 12.34
CA ASP A 106 -9.94 14.67 10.99
C ASP A 106 -8.48 14.41 10.57
N PHE A 107 -8.26 13.28 9.88
CA PHE A 107 -6.95 12.92 9.35
C PHE A 107 -6.63 13.69 8.06
N GLY A 108 -5.34 13.94 7.85
CA GLY A 108 -4.79 14.59 6.67
C GLY A 108 -3.37 14.14 6.36
N ILE A 109 -2.68 14.91 5.53
CA ILE A 109 -1.24 14.72 5.31
C ILE A 109 -0.50 15.05 6.61
N GLY A 110 0.38 14.16 7.06
CA GLY A 110 1.10 14.34 8.32
C GLY A 110 1.72 13.06 8.85
N ASN A 111 2.32 13.18 10.04
CA ASN A 111 2.95 12.07 10.76
C ASN A 111 2.10 11.73 11.99
N TYR A 112 1.83 10.46 12.16
CA TYR A 112 1.01 9.91 13.23
C TYR A 112 1.83 8.88 14.01
N PRO A 113 1.98 9.03 15.32
CA PRO A 113 2.66 8.03 16.14
C PRO A 113 1.85 6.74 16.18
N LEU A 114 2.51 5.59 16.14
CA LEU A 114 1.92 4.29 16.37
C LEU A 114 2.39 3.79 17.74
N ASN A 115 1.45 3.56 18.65
CA ASN A 115 1.68 3.19 20.03
C ASN A 115 0.56 2.25 20.53
N GLU A 116 0.18 2.33 21.78
CA GLU A 116 -0.90 1.51 22.35
C GLU A 116 -2.32 1.98 21.98
N ASN A 117 -2.49 3.26 21.60
CA ASN A 117 -3.79 3.83 21.24
C ASN A 117 -4.01 3.77 19.73
N ASP A 118 -2.97 4.21 18.96
CA ASP A 118 -2.94 4.17 17.50
C ASP A 118 -2.02 3.03 17.07
N ASN A 119 -2.60 1.94 16.59
CA ASN A 119 -1.91 0.67 16.53
C ASN A 119 -1.29 0.37 15.16
N GLY A 120 0.00 -0.02 15.17
CA GLY A 120 0.59 -0.86 14.13
C GLY A 120 0.49 -2.33 14.54
N LEU A 121 -0.12 -3.15 13.72
CA LEU A 121 -0.38 -4.56 13.98
C LEU A 121 0.26 -5.44 12.88
N TYR A 122 0.80 -6.57 13.29
CA TYR A 122 1.22 -7.62 12.38
C TYR A 122 0.63 -8.95 12.78
N TYR A 123 -0.14 -9.54 11.87
CA TYR A 123 -0.74 -10.86 12.04
C TYR A 123 0.12 -11.89 11.31
N HIS A 124 0.55 -12.92 12.01
CA HIS A 124 1.31 -14.04 11.45
C HIS A 124 0.92 -15.34 12.13
N SER A 125 0.39 -16.28 11.35
CA SER A 125 -0.16 -17.53 11.91
C SER A 125 -1.23 -17.22 12.96
N SER A 126 -1.06 -17.70 14.18
CA SER A 126 -1.97 -17.44 15.33
C SER A 126 -1.52 -16.28 16.22
N LYS A 127 -0.41 -15.58 15.87
CA LYS A 127 0.15 -14.48 16.68
C LYS A 127 -0.33 -13.13 16.16
N ILE A 128 -0.62 -12.22 17.09
CA ILE A 128 -0.88 -10.81 16.81
C ILE A 128 0.18 -10.00 17.54
N TYR A 129 1.03 -9.34 16.78
CA TYR A 129 2.01 -8.39 17.30
C TYR A 129 1.41 -6.99 17.25
N SER A 130 1.54 -6.23 18.33
CA SER A 130 1.01 -4.86 18.45
C SER A 130 2.10 -3.89 18.90
N THR A 131 2.03 -2.66 18.41
CA THR A 131 2.72 -1.53 19.02
C THR A 131 2.19 -1.31 20.46
N ASN A 132 3.02 -0.73 21.30
CA ASN A 132 2.69 -0.38 22.68
C ASN A 132 3.57 0.79 23.13
N SER A 133 3.53 1.18 24.41
CA SER A 133 4.34 2.27 24.98
C SER A 133 5.86 2.11 24.81
N GLU A 134 6.37 0.87 24.71
CA GLU A 134 7.80 0.57 24.53
C GLU A 134 8.17 0.28 23.06
N ASN A 135 7.24 -0.33 22.31
CA ASN A 135 7.42 -0.71 20.92
C ASN A 135 6.54 0.18 20.06
N ILE A 136 7.11 1.30 19.61
CA ILE A 136 6.42 2.37 18.90
C ILE A 136 6.71 2.34 17.40
N GLY A 137 6.01 3.17 16.66
CA GLY A 137 6.23 3.38 15.24
C GLY A 137 5.71 4.73 14.76
N THR A 138 5.70 4.89 13.45
CA THR A 138 5.19 6.09 12.78
C THR A 138 4.48 5.70 11.48
N LEU A 139 3.33 6.31 11.24
CA LEU A 139 2.68 6.40 9.96
C LEU A 139 2.89 7.81 9.41
N SER A 140 3.37 7.92 8.17
CA SER A 140 3.49 9.18 7.43
C SER A 140 2.53 9.16 6.24
N ILE A 141 1.48 9.96 6.28
CA ILE A 141 0.52 10.14 5.18
C ILE A 141 1.07 11.22 4.26
N SER A 142 1.41 10.87 3.02
CA SER A 142 1.94 11.80 2.01
C SER A 142 0.87 12.28 1.01
N LYS A 143 -0.26 11.57 0.91
CA LYS A 143 -1.46 11.95 0.16
C LYS A 143 -2.71 11.48 0.88
N PHE A 144 -3.70 12.38 0.98
CA PHE A 144 -5.04 12.06 1.43
C PHE A 144 -6.06 12.81 0.56
N ASP A 145 -6.45 12.19 -0.53
CA ASP A 145 -7.36 12.74 -1.55
C ASP A 145 -8.78 12.21 -1.29
N LYS A 146 -9.58 13.00 -0.60
CA LYS A 146 -10.94 12.61 -0.22
C LYS A 146 -11.90 12.55 -1.42
N ALA A 147 -11.64 13.36 -2.45
CA ALA A 147 -12.49 13.38 -3.65
C ALA A 147 -12.34 12.11 -4.49
N ASN A 148 -11.11 11.62 -4.63
CA ASN A 148 -10.78 10.40 -5.39
C ASN A 148 -10.67 9.17 -4.49
N LYS A 149 -10.84 9.32 -3.17
CA LYS A 149 -10.69 8.27 -2.16
C LYS A 149 -9.32 7.58 -2.22
N ILE A 150 -8.24 8.37 -2.31
CA ILE A 150 -6.87 7.86 -2.38
C ILE A 150 -6.12 8.28 -1.11
N ILE A 151 -5.45 7.32 -0.49
CA ILE A 151 -4.51 7.55 0.61
C ILE A 151 -3.19 6.84 0.30
N SER A 152 -2.08 7.55 0.49
CA SER A 152 -0.75 7.00 0.24
C SER A 152 0.23 7.49 1.31
N GLY A 153 1.22 6.66 1.60
CA GLY A 153 2.19 7.00 2.62
C GLY A 153 3.20 5.91 2.90
N THR A 154 3.94 6.12 3.99
CA THR A 154 4.95 5.19 4.49
C THR A 154 4.71 4.89 5.96
N PHE A 155 5.28 3.80 6.44
CA PHE A 155 5.19 3.42 7.84
C PHE A 155 6.39 2.61 8.29
N SER A 156 6.66 2.67 9.58
CA SER A 156 7.61 1.77 10.26
C SER A 156 7.19 1.61 11.71
N PHE A 157 7.34 0.41 12.24
CA PHE A 157 7.07 0.16 13.66
C PHE A 157 7.76 -1.10 14.16
N LYS A 158 7.95 -1.17 15.48
CA LYS A 158 8.25 -2.38 16.19
C LYS A 158 7.01 -2.83 16.95
N ALA A 159 6.70 -4.11 16.92
CA ALA A 159 5.51 -4.65 17.58
C ALA A 159 5.89 -5.90 18.39
N LYS A 160 5.15 -6.15 19.46
CA LYS A 160 5.40 -7.22 20.43
C LYS A 160 4.19 -8.15 20.52
N TYR A 161 4.45 -9.43 20.57
CA TYR A 161 3.44 -10.42 20.89
C TYR A 161 3.26 -10.48 22.41
N TYR A 162 2.00 -10.35 22.87
CA TYR A 162 1.69 -10.17 24.28
C TYR A 162 2.11 -11.35 25.16
N TYR A 163 1.93 -12.60 24.70
CA TYR A 163 2.04 -13.78 25.56
C TYR A 163 3.50 -14.22 25.82
N ASP A 164 4.40 -14.12 24.88
CA ASP A 164 5.78 -14.63 25.03
C ASP A 164 6.84 -13.53 24.89
N GLY A 165 6.44 -12.31 24.57
CA GLY A 165 7.33 -11.18 24.41
C GLY A 165 8.11 -11.14 23.10
N ASP A 166 7.87 -12.07 22.19
CA ASP A 166 8.45 -12.07 20.84
C ASP A 166 8.15 -10.76 20.11
N THR A 167 9.07 -10.28 19.30
CA THR A 167 8.95 -8.99 18.61
C THR A 167 9.14 -9.13 17.12
N VAL A 168 8.48 -8.24 16.37
CA VAL A 168 8.64 -8.06 14.94
C VAL A 168 9.01 -6.61 14.64
N THR A 169 9.92 -6.41 13.68
CA THR A 169 10.28 -5.08 13.19
C THR A 169 9.79 -4.92 11.75
N ILE A 170 9.01 -3.87 11.52
CA ILE A 170 8.50 -3.49 10.21
C ILE A 170 9.20 -2.20 9.79
N THR A 171 9.92 -2.23 8.67
CA THR A 171 10.66 -1.07 8.14
C THR A 171 10.35 -0.83 6.67
N ASP A 172 10.61 0.39 6.20
CA ASP A 172 10.41 0.82 4.81
C ASP A 172 9.02 0.50 4.26
N GLY A 173 8.04 0.48 5.14
CA GLY A 173 6.65 0.26 4.81
C GLY A 173 6.13 1.36 3.88
N ARG A 174 5.37 0.97 2.86
CA ARG A 174 4.72 1.90 1.92
C ARG A 174 3.38 1.35 1.46
N PHE A 175 2.48 2.27 1.16
CA PHE A 175 1.16 1.95 0.64
C PHE A 175 0.66 3.04 -0.30
N ASP A 176 -0.13 2.64 -1.28
CA ASP A 176 -0.91 3.50 -2.16
C ASP A 176 -2.27 2.84 -2.38
N ARG A 177 -3.30 3.33 -1.69
CA ARG A 177 -4.58 2.64 -1.56
C ARG A 177 -5.75 3.52 -1.97
N LYS A 178 -6.75 2.88 -2.59
CA LYS A 178 -8.12 3.41 -2.57
C LYS A 178 -8.79 2.97 -1.30
N TYR A 179 -9.52 3.88 -0.63
CA TYR A 179 -10.29 3.56 0.57
C TYR A 179 -11.81 3.61 0.32
N GLN A 180 -12.55 2.97 1.18
CA GLN A 180 -14.00 2.93 1.17
C GLN A 180 -14.59 3.89 2.18
#